data_a4e0ddd7c9a5c81c94b02c291eb6f7b1
#
_entry.id   a4e0ddd7c9a5c81c94b02c291eb6f7b1
#
_cell.length_a   1.000
_cell.length_b   1.000
_cell.length_c   1.000
_cell.angle_alpha   90.00
_cell.angle_beta   90.00
_cell.angle_gamma   90.00
#
_symmetry.space_group_name_H-M   'P 1'
#
loop_
_entity.id
_entity.type
_entity.pdbx_description
1 polymer ?
#
loop_
_entity_poly.entity_id
_entity_poly.type
_entity_poly.pdbx_seq_one_letter_code
_entity_poly.pdbx_strand_id
1 'polypeptide(L)'
;LTQLAKHSGATVVGTVGTTGKEKRPLECGADFVLDRSKQQFTVEIQQKFGKSPIRLLIDSTGADILNDSFDLMQNLGHVVSYGEASGKPYDNLWSQLVLRSLTFSRLHIGHIDHRSDEWLQSQITIQEMIKNKKLRLFIEHIFAIEDFDLAYQSLDSRKISGKILIKIK
;
A
#
# COMPACT_ATOMS: atom_id res chain seq x y z
N LEU A 1 -0.41 6.25 -0.18
CA LEU A 1 -1.77 5.68 -0.27
C LEU A 1 -2.58 6.00 0.99
N THR A 2 -2.14 5.65 2.21
CA THR A 2 -2.88 5.90 3.47
C THR A 2 -3.38 7.33 3.58
N GLN A 3 -2.50 8.33 3.43
CA GLN A 3 -2.88 9.75 3.52
C GLN A 3 -3.91 10.15 2.45
N LEU A 4 -3.78 9.65 1.21
CA LEU A 4 -4.75 9.92 0.14
C LEU A 4 -6.12 9.32 0.47
N ALA A 5 -6.16 8.07 0.91
CA ALA A 5 -7.40 7.41 1.32
C ALA A 5 -8.08 8.14 2.49
N LYS A 6 -7.30 8.57 3.49
CA LYS A 6 -7.82 9.37 4.61
C LYS A 6 -8.35 10.72 4.15
N HIS A 7 -7.66 11.37 3.21
CA HIS A 7 -8.12 12.64 2.65
C HIS A 7 -9.45 12.50 1.90
N SER A 8 -9.70 11.33 1.31
CA SER A 8 -10.97 10.97 0.67
C SER A 8 -12.05 10.51 1.66
N GLY A 9 -11.82 10.58 2.97
CA GLY A 9 -12.78 10.20 4.00
C GLY A 9 -12.87 8.71 4.30
N ALA A 10 -11.97 7.88 3.78
CA ALA A 10 -12.00 6.44 4.03
C ALA A 10 -11.57 6.07 5.45
N THR A 11 -12.17 5.00 5.99
CA THR A 11 -11.57 4.24 7.10
C THR A 11 -10.46 3.38 6.54
N VAL A 12 -9.24 3.53 7.06
CA VAL A 12 -8.05 2.91 6.51
C VAL A 12 -7.45 1.91 7.49
N VAL A 13 -7.37 0.66 7.03
CA VAL A 13 -6.62 -0.40 7.70
C VAL A 13 -5.30 -0.60 6.94
N GLY A 14 -4.19 -0.36 7.61
CA GLY A 14 -2.85 -0.61 7.09
C GLY A 14 -2.30 -1.95 7.56
N THR A 15 -1.41 -2.56 6.77
CA THR A 15 -0.68 -3.75 7.20
C THR A 15 0.84 -3.51 7.09
N VAL A 16 1.58 -4.07 8.03
CA VAL A 16 3.04 -4.09 8.00
C VAL A 16 3.55 -5.53 8.05
N GLY A 17 4.70 -5.78 7.43
CA GLY A 17 5.26 -7.13 7.36
C GLY A 17 6.19 -7.48 8.51
N THR A 18 6.44 -6.54 9.43
CA THR A 18 7.40 -6.70 10.52
C THR A 18 6.98 -5.88 11.72
N THR A 19 7.08 -6.45 12.91
CA THR A 19 6.83 -5.76 14.18
C THR A 19 7.70 -4.50 14.31
N GLY A 20 7.10 -3.42 14.80
CA GLY A 20 7.75 -2.14 15.03
C GLY A 20 7.62 -1.13 13.87
N LYS A 21 7.01 -1.53 12.75
CA LYS A 21 6.73 -0.61 11.61
C LYS A 21 5.35 0.02 11.64
N GLU A 22 4.53 -0.29 12.63
CA GLU A 22 3.13 0.17 12.73
C GLU A 22 3.02 1.68 12.91
N LYS A 23 4.04 2.30 13.48
CA LYS A 23 4.06 3.75 13.76
C LYS A 23 3.85 4.58 12.49
N ARG A 24 4.52 4.23 11.39
CA ARG A 24 4.46 5.02 10.15
C ARG A 24 3.07 5.08 9.51
N PRO A 25 2.36 3.96 9.30
CA PRO A 25 0.97 4.02 8.83
C PRO A 25 0.04 4.80 9.76
N LEU A 26 0.20 4.68 11.08
CA LEU A 26 -0.58 5.46 12.05
C LEU A 26 -0.31 6.96 11.93
N GLU A 27 0.95 7.38 11.82
CA GLU A 27 1.34 8.79 11.55
C GLU A 27 0.78 9.31 10.21
N CYS A 28 0.55 8.41 9.25
CA CYS A 28 -0.11 8.71 7.98
C CYS A 28 -1.64 8.76 8.08
N GLY A 29 -2.20 8.52 9.26
CA GLY A 29 -3.64 8.59 9.53
C GLY A 29 -4.39 7.27 9.36
N ALA A 30 -3.72 6.11 9.30
CA ALA A 30 -4.42 4.83 9.35
C ALA A 30 -5.21 4.72 10.66
N ASP A 31 -6.46 4.26 10.57
CA ASP A 31 -7.34 4.07 11.74
C ASP A 31 -6.98 2.81 12.52
N PHE A 32 -6.37 1.86 11.82
CA PHE A 32 -5.91 0.60 12.39
C PHE A 32 -4.71 0.07 11.61
N VAL A 33 -3.75 -0.54 12.29
CA VAL A 33 -2.57 -1.14 11.65
C VAL A 33 -2.32 -2.51 12.22
N LEU A 34 -2.08 -3.47 11.34
CA LEU A 34 -1.84 -4.87 11.66
C LEU A 34 -0.43 -5.29 11.29
N ASP A 35 0.18 -6.02 12.17
CA ASP A 35 1.42 -6.71 11.93
C ASP A 35 1.16 -8.13 11.40
N ARG A 36 1.44 -8.34 10.11
CA ARG A 36 1.24 -9.61 9.42
C ARG A 36 2.24 -10.70 9.81
N SER A 37 3.31 -10.36 10.51
CA SER A 37 4.23 -11.36 11.09
C SER A 37 3.59 -12.10 12.26
N LYS A 38 2.53 -11.53 12.86
CA LYS A 38 1.67 -12.18 13.84
C LYS A 38 0.58 -12.95 13.10
N GLN A 39 0.41 -14.21 13.45
CA GLN A 39 -0.68 -15.02 12.89
C GLN A 39 -2.04 -14.42 13.27
N GLN A 40 -3.03 -14.49 12.34
CA GLN A 40 -4.45 -14.13 12.56
C GLN A 40 -4.83 -12.66 12.33
N PHE A 41 -4.14 -11.92 11.46
CA PHE A 41 -4.56 -10.55 11.15
C PHE A 41 -6.00 -10.45 10.61
N THR A 42 -6.50 -11.48 9.93
CA THR A 42 -7.88 -11.55 9.44
C THR A 42 -8.89 -11.58 10.58
N VAL A 43 -8.59 -12.34 11.64
CA VAL A 43 -9.44 -12.45 12.83
C VAL A 43 -9.54 -11.09 13.55
N GLU A 44 -8.42 -10.39 13.70
CA GLU A 44 -8.39 -9.06 14.33
C GLU A 44 -9.23 -8.03 13.55
N ILE A 45 -9.17 -8.06 12.21
CA ILE A 45 -10.01 -7.20 11.37
C ILE A 45 -11.48 -7.55 11.55
N GLN A 46 -11.82 -8.82 11.51
CA GLN A 46 -13.21 -9.27 11.64
C GLN A 46 -13.81 -8.94 13.01
N GLN A 47 -13.04 -9.09 14.08
CA GLN A 47 -13.48 -8.71 15.43
C GLN A 47 -13.75 -7.20 15.55
N LYS A 48 -12.92 -6.38 14.91
CA LYS A 48 -13.03 -4.94 15.02
C LYS A 48 -14.05 -4.32 14.08
N PHE A 49 -14.17 -4.82 12.85
CA PHE A 49 -14.93 -4.19 11.78
C PHE A 49 -16.05 -5.06 11.19
N GLY A 50 -16.22 -6.30 11.67
CA GLY A 50 -17.19 -7.26 11.16
C GLY A 50 -16.63 -8.25 10.14
N LYS A 51 -17.45 -9.19 9.68
CA LYS A 51 -17.04 -10.37 8.93
C LYS A 51 -16.32 -10.09 7.61
N SER A 52 -16.79 -9.11 6.86
CA SER A 52 -16.24 -8.77 5.53
C SER A 52 -16.27 -7.24 5.35
N PRO A 53 -15.37 -6.50 6.04
CA PRO A 53 -15.50 -5.06 6.13
C PRO A 53 -14.85 -4.28 4.97
N ILE A 54 -14.03 -4.95 4.13
CA ILE A 54 -13.16 -4.28 3.17
C ILE A 54 -13.86 -4.11 1.82
N ARG A 55 -14.08 -2.86 1.42
CA ARG A 55 -14.62 -2.52 0.09
C ARG A 55 -13.54 -2.38 -0.97
N LEU A 56 -12.40 -1.82 -0.61
CA LEU A 56 -11.26 -1.60 -1.50
C LEU A 56 -10.00 -2.15 -0.85
N LEU A 57 -9.36 -3.10 -1.50
CA LEU A 57 -8.05 -3.64 -1.13
C LEU A 57 -7.01 -3.16 -2.14
N ILE A 58 -5.91 -2.59 -1.65
CA ILE A 58 -4.77 -2.18 -2.48
C ILE A 58 -3.55 -2.97 -2.02
N ASP A 59 -3.06 -3.85 -2.90
CA ASP A 59 -1.99 -4.79 -2.59
C ASP A 59 -0.75 -4.60 -3.46
N SER A 60 0.41 -4.65 -2.81
CA SER A 60 1.73 -4.62 -3.44
C SER A 60 2.55 -5.88 -3.21
N THR A 61 2.01 -6.83 -2.46
CA THR A 61 2.77 -7.98 -1.97
C THR A 61 2.54 -9.23 -2.81
N GLY A 62 1.30 -9.48 -3.22
CA GLY A 62 0.92 -10.64 -4.03
C GLY A 62 0.33 -11.79 -3.22
N ALA A 63 0.46 -13.02 -3.72
CA ALA A 63 -0.31 -14.19 -3.29
C ALA A 63 -0.34 -14.45 -1.79
N ASP A 64 0.79 -14.30 -1.11
CA ASP A 64 0.91 -14.61 0.33
C ASP A 64 -0.06 -13.80 1.21
N ILE A 65 -0.53 -12.64 0.73
CA ILE A 65 -1.41 -11.75 1.48
C ILE A 65 -2.81 -11.70 0.89
N LEU A 66 -2.88 -11.76 -0.44
CA LEU A 66 -4.16 -11.73 -1.12
C LEU A 66 -5.05 -12.90 -0.70
N ASN A 67 -4.50 -14.11 -0.53
CA ASN A 67 -5.25 -15.27 -0.10
C ASN A 67 -6.09 -15.01 1.15
N ASP A 68 -5.42 -14.52 2.20
CA ASP A 68 -6.09 -14.25 3.48
C ASP A 68 -6.99 -13.02 3.43
N SER A 69 -6.69 -12.08 2.52
CA SER A 69 -7.42 -10.82 2.41
C SER A 69 -8.76 -10.95 1.67
N PHE A 70 -8.93 -11.93 0.79
CA PHE A 70 -10.20 -12.12 0.07
C PHE A 70 -11.38 -12.39 1.01
N ASP A 71 -11.15 -13.09 2.12
CA ASP A 71 -12.21 -13.38 3.10
C ASP A 71 -12.71 -12.12 3.83
N LEU A 72 -11.94 -11.07 3.80
CA LEU A 72 -12.31 -9.77 4.38
C LEU A 72 -13.09 -8.88 3.42
N MET A 73 -13.17 -9.24 2.13
CA MET A 73 -13.81 -8.40 1.11
C MET A 73 -15.33 -8.42 1.22
N GLN A 74 -15.93 -7.26 1.07
CA GLN A 74 -17.37 -7.13 0.86
C GLN A 74 -17.78 -7.71 -0.49
N ASN A 75 -19.05 -8.09 -0.64
CA ASN A 75 -19.61 -8.34 -1.96
C ASN A 75 -19.46 -7.11 -2.85
N LEU A 76 -19.15 -7.33 -4.13
CA LEU A 76 -18.88 -6.27 -5.11
C LEU A 76 -17.68 -5.38 -4.75
N GLY A 77 -16.80 -5.85 -3.87
CA GLY A 77 -15.56 -5.15 -3.52
C GLY A 77 -14.56 -5.12 -4.67
N HIS A 78 -13.57 -4.24 -4.56
CA HIS A 78 -12.55 -4.07 -5.58
C HIS A 78 -11.15 -4.34 -5.00
N VAL A 79 -10.38 -5.17 -5.69
CA VAL A 79 -8.98 -5.47 -5.38
C VAL A 79 -8.10 -4.85 -6.45
N VAL A 80 -7.16 -4.02 -6.04
CA VAL A 80 -6.13 -3.43 -6.91
C VAL A 80 -4.78 -3.99 -6.51
N SER A 81 -4.20 -4.85 -7.37
CA SER A 81 -2.84 -5.36 -7.21
C SER A 81 -1.88 -4.56 -8.07
N TYR A 82 -0.82 -4.00 -7.49
CA TYR A 82 0.17 -3.19 -8.22
C TYR A 82 1.62 -3.64 -7.97
N GLY A 83 1.81 -4.79 -7.28
CA GLY A 83 3.11 -5.37 -7.01
C GLY A 83 3.03 -6.85 -6.72
N GLU A 84 4.18 -7.50 -6.70
CA GLU A 84 4.37 -8.92 -6.40
C GLU A 84 5.64 -9.10 -5.55
N ALA A 85 5.74 -8.31 -4.46
CA ALA A 85 6.94 -8.31 -3.61
C ALA A 85 7.24 -9.66 -2.95
N SER A 86 6.26 -10.57 -2.87
CA SER A 86 6.47 -11.96 -2.45
C SER A 86 7.13 -12.83 -3.51
N GLY A 87 7.19 -12.37 -4.77
CA GLY A 87 7.69 -13.15 -5.91
C GLY A 87 6.81 -14.31 -6.34
N LYS A 88 5.59 -14.41 -5.80
CA LYS A 88 4.64 -15.49 -6.09
C LYS A 88 3.43 -14.94 -6.84
N PRO A 89 3.12 -15.48 -8.03
CA PRO A 89 1.89 -15.17 -8.75
C PRO A 89 0.67 -15.67 -7.97
N TYR A 90 -0.48 -15.17 -8.34
CA TYR A 90 -1.75 -15.60 -7.76
C TYR A 90 -2.46 -16.62 -8.66
N ASP A 91 -2.52 -17.87 -8.24
CA ASP A 91 -2.94 -18.99 -9.10
C ASP A 91 -4.44 -19.26 -9.11
N ASN A 92 -5.19 -18.80 -8.10
CA ASN A 92 -6.59 -19.18 -7.90
C ASN A 92 -7.56 -17.99 -7.89
N LEU A 93 -7.28 -16.98 -8.71
CA LEU A 93 -8.02 -15.72 -8.69
C LEU A 93 -9.51 -15.90 -9.00
N TRP A 94 -9.85 -16.70 -10.01
CA TRP A 94 -11.22 -16.89 -10.46
C TRP A 94 -12.17 -17.33 -9.34
N SER A 95 -11.79 -18.36 -8.60
CA SER A 95 -12.64 -18.88 -7.51
C SER A 95 -12.88 -17.86 -6.41
N GLN A 96 -11.90 -17.00 -6.15
CA GLN A 96 -12.04 -15.94 -5.14
C GLN A 96 -12.97 -14.82 -5.63
N LEU A 97 -12.90 -14.48 -6.90
CA LEU A 97 -13.75 -13.41 -7.47
C LEU A 97 -15.22 -13.80 -7.51
N VAL A 98 -15.51 -15.04 -7.90
CA VAL A 98 -16.88 -15.55 -8.04
C VAL A 98 -17.65 -15.51 -6.71
N LEU A 99 -17.02 -15.87 -5.60
CA LEU A 99 -17.68 -16.00 -4.30
C LEU A 99 -18.37 -14.72 -3.82
N ARG A 100 -17.88 -13.55 -4.23
CA ARG A 100 -18.39 -12.24 -3.79
C ARG A 100 -18.57 -11.25 -4.95
N SER A 101 -18.52 -11.70 -6.19
CA SER A 101 -18.60 -10.85 -7.39
C SER A 101 -17.59 -9.70 -7.33
N LEU A 102 -16.34 -10.01 -7.01
CA LEU A 102 -15.30 -9.01 -6.85
C LEU A 102 -14.79 -8.50 -8.20
N THR A 103 -14.37 -7.25 -8.23
CA THR A 103 -13.56 -6.69 -9.30
C THR A 103 -12.08 -6.85 -8.94
N PHE A 104 -11.25 -7.25 -9.90
CA PHE A 104 -9.80 -7.30 -9.74
C PHE A 104 -9.12 -6.49 -10.84
N SER A 105 -8.25 -5.58 -10.44
CA SER A 105 -7.42 -4.79 -11.35
C SER A 105 -5.95 -5.06 -11.07
N ARG A 106 -5.21 -5.43 -12.12
CA ARG A 106 -3.75 -5.45 -12.08
C ARG A 106 -3.21 -4.14 -12.66
N LEU A 107 -2.67 -3.30 -11.81
CA LEU A 107 -2.11 -2.00 -12.19
C LEU A 107 -0.59 -2.12 -12.40
N HIS A 108 -0.12 -1.66 -13.54
CA HIS A 108 1.30 -1.47 -13.81
C HIS A 108 1.52 -0.03 -14.31
N ILE A 109 2.34 0.72 -13.61
CA ILE A 109 2.54 2.15 -13.88
C ILE A 109 3.12 2.43 -15.28
N GLY A 110 3.88 1.49 -15.83
CA GLY A 110 4.43 1.59 -17.20
C GLY A 110 3.37 1.50 -18.31
N HIS A 111 2.14 1.10 -17.98
CA HIS A 111 1.03 1.06 -18.95
C HIS A 111 0.15 2.32 -18.91
N ILE A 112 0.46 3.26 -18.04
CA ILE A 112 -0.27 4.54 -17.96
C ILE A 112 0.27 5.47 -19.05
N ASP A 113 -0.62 6.08 -19.81
CA ASP A 113 -0.22 7.16 -20.72
C ASP A 113 0.10 8.42 -19.90
N HIS A 114 1.39 8.71 -19.82
CA HIS A 114 1.90 9.86 -19.05
C HIS A 114 1.59 11.22 -19.69
N ARG A 115 0.94 11.24 -20.87
CA ARG A 115 0.45 12.45 -21.54
C ARG A 115 -1.04 12.62 -21.39
N SER A 116 -1.75 11.64 -20.81
CA SER A 116 -3.19 11.76 -20.61
C SER A 116 -3.52 12.87 -19.61
N ASP A 117 -4.66 13.51 -19.80
CA ASP A 117 -5.13 14.57 -18.90
C ASP A 117 -5.30 14.05 -17.47
N GLU A 118 -5.76 12.82 -17.32
CA GLU A 118 -5.92 12.18 -16.00
C GLU A 118 -4.58 12.03 -15.26
N TRP A 119 -3.51 11.63 -15.98
CA TRP A 119 -2.18 11.55 -15.40
C TRP A 119 -1.68 12.93 -14.99
N LEU A 120 -1.75 13.90 -15.90
CA LEU A 120 -1.29 15.27 -15.64
C LEU A 120 -2.05 15.90 -14.47
N GLN A 121 -3.37 15.75 -14.43
CA GLN A 121 -4.20 16.24 -13.34
C GLN A 121 -3.87 15.58 -12.00
N SER A 122 -3.59 14.28 -11.98
CA SER A 122 -3.18 13.58 -10.76
C SER A 122 -1.82 14.06 -10.23
N GLN A 123 -0.86 14.37 -11.12
CA GLN A 123 0.42 14.98 -10.74
C GLN A 123 0.24 16.37 -10.11
N ILE A 124 -0.59 17.22 -10.73
CA ILE A 124 -0.92 18.56 -10.20
C ILE A 124 -1.55 18.41 -8.80
N THR A 125 -2.54 17.54 -8.67
CA THR A 125 -3.23 17.31 -7.39
C THR A 125 -2.26 16.90 -6.27
N ILE A 126 -1.36 15.95 -6.55
CA ILE A 126 -0.35 15.49 -5.58
C ILE A 126 0.60 16.63 -5.20
N GLN A 127 1.07 17.40 -6.18
CA GLN A 127 1.96 18.55 -5.92
C GLN A 127 1.29 19.62 -5.05
N GLU A 128 0.04 19.94 -5.34
CA GLU A 128 -0.75 20.88 -4.52
C GLU A 128 -0.96 20.35 -3.10
N MET A 129 -1.26 19.07 -2.93
CA MET A 129 -1.39 18.46 -1.61
C MET A 129 -0.09 18.55 -0.81
N ILE A 130 1.06 18.33 -1.44
CA ILE A 130 2.37 18.47 -0.80
C ILE A 130 2.61 19.94 -0.43
N LYS A 131 2.42 20.87 -1.36
CA LYS A 131 2.59 22.33 -1.16
C LYS A 131 1.72 22.84 0.00
N ASN A 132 0.48 22.37 0.06
CA ASN A 132 -0.49 22.75 1.09
C ASN A 132 -0.37 21.91 2.38
N LYS A 133 0.70 21.11 2.53
CA LYS A 133 0.96 20.24 3.69
C LYS A 133 -0.14 19.20 3.99
N LYS A 134 -1.01 18.92 3.02
CA LYS A 134 -2.05 17.89 3.11
C LYS A 134 -1.50 16.49 2.85
N LEU A 135 -0.37 16.39 2.13
CA LEU A 135 0.38 15.17 1.91
C LEU A 135 1.81 15.36 2.41
N ARG A 136 2.20 14.55 3.38
CA ARG A 136 3.52 14.60 3.99
C ARG A 136 4.42 13.52 3.41
N LEU A 137 5.61 13.90 2.94
CA LEU A 137 6.65 12.98 2.51
C LEU A 137 7.58 12.68 3.68
N PHE A 138 7.83 11.40 3.92
CA PHE A 138 8.72 10.94 4.98
C PHE A 138 10.07 10.57 4.37
N ILE A 139 11.02 11.49 4.46
CA ILE A 139 12.40 11.30 4.05
C ILE A 139 13.16 10.86 5.30
N GLU A 140 13.70 9.65 5.29
CA GLU A 140 14.38 9.06 6.45
C GLU A 140 15.88 9.29 6.37
N HIS A 141 16.46 9.17 5.17
CA HIS A 141 17.87 9.40 4.93
C HIS A 141 18.10 10.14 3.61
N ILE A 142 19.12 10.98 3.60
CA ILE A 142 19.66 11.63 2.42
C ILE A 142 21.14 11.28 2.34
N PHE A 143 21.53 10.55 1.31
CA PHE A 143 22.91 10.16 1.05
C PHE A 143 23.53 11.08 -0.01
N ALA A 144 24.85 11.28 0.04
CA ALA A 144 25.58 11.84 -1.08
C ALA A 144 25.65 10.81 -2.22
N ILE A 145 25.91 11.26 -3.45
CA ILE A 145 26.01 10.33 -4.58
C ILE A 145 27.18 9.34 -4.41
N GLU A 146 28.24 9.79 -3.74
CA GLU A 146 29.41 8.98 -3.40
C GLU A 146 29.06 7.78 -2.48
N ASP A 147 27.98 7.89 -1.70
CA ASP A 147 27.49 6.88 -0.77
C ASP A 147 26.35 6.02 -1.36
N PHE A 148 26.25 5.94 -2.69
CA PHE A 148 25.18 5.22 -3.38
C PHE A 148 25.03 3.77 -2.90
N ASP A 149 26.15 3.06 -2.75
CA ASP A 149 26.14 1.65 -2.30
C ASP A 149 25.57 1.51 -0.89
N LEU A 150 25.89 2.43 0.02
CA LEU A 150 25.35 2.46 1.39
C LEU A 150 23.84 2.75 1.37
N ALA A 151 23.39 3.65 0.50
CA ALA A 151 21.98 3.95 0.32
C ALA A 151 21.22 2.70 -0.14
N TYR A 152 21.77 1.98 -1.10
CA TYR A 152 21.16 0.75 -1.63
C TYR A 152 21.11 -0.36 -0.60
N GLN A 153 22.20 -0.60 0.12
CA GLN A 153 22.25 -1.56 1.24
C GLN A 153 21.24 -1.22 2.34
N SER A 154 21.10 0.06 2.66
CA SER A 154 20.11 0.54 3.64
C SER A 154 18.69 0.22 3.20
N LEU A 155 18.35 0.43 1.92
CA LEU A 155 17.05 0.10 1.35
C LEU A 155 16.79 -1.42 1.40
N ASP A 156 17.79 -2.21 1.02
CA ASP A 156 17.70 -3.68 0.95
C ASP A 156 17.58 -4.33 2.34
N SER A 157 18.11 -3.67 3.36
CA SER A 157 18.01 -4.12 4.75
C SER A 157 16.58 -4.22 5.27
N ARG A 158 15.59 -3.62 4.57
CA ARG A 158 14.17 -3.53 4.96
C ARG A 158 13.90 -2.86 6.32
N LYS A 159 14.89 -2.18 6.90
CA LYS A 159 14.74 -1.44 8.17
C LYS A 159 14.14 -0.06 7.98
N ILE A 160 14.23 0.47 6.78
CA ILE A 160 13.73 1.80 6.41
C ILE A 160 12.19 1.79 6.32
N SER A 161 11.54 2.79 6.89
CA SER A 161 10.08 3.00 6.79
C SER A 161 9.69 4.30 6.08
N GLY A 162 10.65 5.02 5.54
CA GLY A 162 10.47 6.24 4.75
C GLY A 162 11.11 6.15 3.38
N LYS A 163 11.37 7.30 2.78
CA LYS A 163 12.09 7.43 1.53
C LYS A 163 13.58 7.65 1.79
N ILE A 164 14.40 7.09 0.93
CA ILE A 164 15.82 7.43 0.81
C ILE A 164 15.97 8.35 -0.38
N LEU A 165 16.74 9.41 -0.21
CA LEU A 165 17.12 10.31 -1.29
C LEU A 165 18.63 10.25 -1.51
N ILE A 166 19.05 10.45 -2.75
CA ILE A 166 20.44 10.63 -3.12
C ILE A 166 20.59 12.06 -3.61
N LYS A 167 21.48 12.81 -2.97
CA LYS A 167 21.80 14.17 -3.35
C LYS A 167 22.89 14.15 -4.40
N ILE A 168 22.59 14.65 -5.59
CA ILE A 168 23.52 14.66 -6.72
C ILE A 168 24.43 15.90 -6.69
N LYS A 169 23.96 17.02 -6.16
CA LYS A 169 24.74 18.26 -5.87
C LYS A 169 23.89 19.23 -5.06
#